data_7f82439d02963b7d4a84c1a3fc1d17fd
#
_entry.id   7f82439d02963b7d4a84c1a3fc1d17fd
#
_cell.length_a   1.000
_cell.length_b   1.000
_cell.length_c   1.000
_cell.angle_alpha   90.00
_cell.angle_beta   90.00
_cell.angle_gamma   90.00
#
_symmetry.space_group_name_H-M   'P 1'
#
loop_
_entity.id
_entity.type
_entity.pdbx_description
1 polymer ?
#
loop_
_entity_poly.entity_id
_entity_poly.type
_entity_poly.pdbx_seq_one_letter_code
_entity_poly.pdbx_strand_id
1 'polypeptide(L)'
;MKLNKYFVIDFDSTFTKVEAFDVLADISLHDHPEKEERKKQIIQITNQGMDGSISFRESLERRLNLLAPSRQHLSPLINQLRGSVSESFKRNKEFFQKYADNIYIISNGFKEFIEPIVTEFGIKTENILANEFKFDQEGRVIGFDMENPLSANGGKVEQLKKLNLPGDVYVIGDGYTDYEIKHAGLANKFYAFTENVERENVKKGADHITPSLDEFLYLNKLNTVISYPKNRINVLLLENVHPVALALLKAEGFNVETYHAAMTEEELCQKIKNVSVLGIRSKTQVTAKVLESANRLM
;
A
#
# COMPACT_ATOMS: atom_id res chain seq x y z
N MET A 1 24.46 0.80 -10.36
CA MET A 1 23.96 -0.51 -9.94
C MET A 1 22.47 -0.58 -10.27
N LYS A 2 22.01 -1.61 -11.02
CA LYS A 2 20.57 -1.84 -11.18
C LYS A 2 20.00 -2.19 -9.80
N LEU A 3 18.89 -1.56 -9.43
CA LEU A 3 18.19 -1.87 -8.18
C LEU A 3 17.64 -3.30 -8.33
N ASN A 4 18.02 -4.23 -7.44
CA ASN A 4 17.51 -5.59 -7.43
C ASN A 4 16.24 -5.71 -6.55
N LYS A 5 15.40 -4.66 -6.59
CA LYS A 5 14.16 -4.57 -5.82
C LYS A 5 13.01 -4.21 -6.76
N TYR A 6 11.88 -4.85 -6.54
CA TYR A 6 10.63 -4.61 -7.25
C TYR A 6 9.57 -4.10 -6.27
N PHE A 7 8.81 -3.12 -6.69
CA PHE A 7 7.79 -2.48 -5.88
C PHE A 7 6.42 -2.80 -6.47
N VAL A 8 5.62 -3.57 -5.76
CA VAL A 8 4.24 -3.90 -6.12
C VAL A 8 3.34 -2.99 -5.32
N ILE A 9 2.54 -2.19 -5.98
CA ILE A 9 1.72 -1.14 -5.37
C ILE A 9 0.26 -1.36 -5.75
N ASP A 10 -0.62 -1.35 -4.76
CA ASP A 10 -2.06 -1.37 -4.97
C ASP A 10 -2.58 -0.01 -5.47
N PHE A 11 -3.78 -0.01 -6.07
CA PHE A 11 -4.37 1.21 -6.61
C PHE A 11 -5.40 1.85 -5.67
N ASP A 12 -6.49 1.16 -5.39
CA ASP A 12 -7.60 1.67 -4.58
C ASP A 12 -7.14 1.87 -3.13
N SER A 13 -7.56 2.96 -2.50
CA SER A 13 -7.18 3.34 -1.13
C SER A 13 -5.66 3.41 -0.84
N THR A 14 -4.81 3.13 -1.84
CA THR A 14 -3.34 3.18 -1.78
C THR A 14 -2.79 4.24 -2.74
N PHE A 15 -2.79 4.00 -4.05
CA PHE A 15 -2.38 5.01 -5.05
C PHE A 15 -3.37 6.17 -5.09
N THR A 16 -4.66 5.86 -5.00
CA THR A 16 -5.75 6.83 -4.81
C THR A 16 -6.27 6.81 -3.38
N LYS A 17 -6.88 7.92 -2.95
CA LYS A 17 -7.48 8.08 -1.60
C LYS A 17 -8.83 7.36 -1.46
N VAL A 18 -9.39 6.90 -2.57
CA VAL A 18 -10.77 6.41 -2.67
C VAL A 18 -10.82 5.07 -3.39
N GLU A 19 -11.92 4.36 -3.19
CA GLU A 19 -12.27 3.17 -3.96
C GLU A 19 -12.89 3.60 -5.30
N ALA A 20 -12.29 3.17 -6.42
CA ALA A 20 -12.75 3.57 -7.76
C ALA A 20 -14.17 3.12 -8.06
N PHE A 21 -14.61 1.97 -7.52
CA PHE A 21 -15.99 1.49 -7.67
C PHE A 21 -17.02 2.38 -6.97
N ASP A 22 -16.68 2.99 -5.85
CA ASP A 22 -17.58 3.92 -5.15
C ASP A 22 -17.76 5.19 -5.96
N VAL A 23 -16.66 5.71 -6.52
CA VAL A 23 -16.70 6.87 -7.43
C VAL A 23 -17.50 6.53 -8.70
N LEU A 24 -17.28 5.35 -9.29
CA LEU A 24 -18.03 4.89 -10.46
C LEU A 24 -19.51 4.77 -10.16
N ALA A 25 -19.90 4.31 -8.95
CA ALA A 25 -21.29 4.25 -8.53
C ALA A 25 -21.95 5.63 -8.48
N ASP A 26 -21.24 6.63 -7.96
CA ASP A 26 -21.75 8.01 -7.92
C ASP A 26 -21.97 8.60 -9.32
N ILE A 27 -21.09 8.24 -10.27
CA ILE A 27 -21.15 8.71 -11.65
C ILE A 27 -22.23 7.96 -12.43
N SER A 28 -22.18 6.62 -12.45
CA SER A 28 -23.07 5.79 -13.29
C SER A 28 -24.52 5.80 -12.84
N LEU A 29 -24.74 5.98 -11.53
CA LEU A 29 -26.08 6.04 -10.94
C LEU A 29 -26.57 7.49 -10.68
N HIS A 30 -25.88 8.52 -11.22
CA HIS A 30 -26.21 9.92 -10.91
C HIS A 30 -27.68 10.25 -11.06
N ASP A 31 -28.27 9.92 -12.19
CA ASP A 31 -29.69 10.19 -12.51
C ASP A 31 -30.60 8.96 -12.37
N HIS A 32 -30.07 7.87 -11.75
CA HIS A 32 -30.86 6.65 -11.63
C HIS A 32 -31.89 6.76 -10.50
N PRO A 33 -33.19 6.44 -10.77
CA PRO A 33 -34.26 6.60 -9.77
C PRO A 33 -34.05 5.75 -8.51
N GLU A 34 -33.36 4.61 -8.64
CA GLU A 34 -33.04 3.68 -7.54
C GLU A 34 -31.61 3.86 -7.02
N LYS A 35 -30.97 5.00 -7.22
CA LYS A 35 -29.55 5.22 -6.86
C LYS A 35 -29.21 4.77 -5.45
N GLU A 36 -29.95 5.24 -4.46
CA GLU A 36 -29.67 4.97 -3.05
C GLU A 36 -29.85 3.49 -2.70
N GLU A 37 -30.84 2.82 -3.30
CA GLU A 37 -31.07 1.41 -3.08
C GLU A 37 -29.97 0.56 -3.72
N ARG A 38 -29.57 0.86 -4.95
CA ARG A 38 -28.47 0.19 -5.64
C ARG A 38 -27.14 0.36 -4.91
N LYS A 39 -26.86 1.55 -4.39
CA LYS A 39 -25.66 1.80 -3.57
C LYS A 39 -25.64 0.93 -2.30
N LYS A 40 -26.77 0.80 -1.61
CA LYS A 40 -26.87 -0.10 -0.45
C LYS A 40 -26.60 -1.54 -0.83
N GLN A 41 -27.17 -2.01 -1.94
CA GLN A 41 -26.95 -3.38 -2.44
C GLN A 41 -25.49 -3.60 -2.83
N ILE A 42 -24.82 -2.62 -3.45
CA ILE A 42 -23.38 -2.69 -3.78
C ILE A 42 -22.54 -2.86 -2.53
N ILE A 43 -22.80 -2.08 -1.47
CA ILE A 43 -22.10 -2.19 -0.17
C ILE A 43 -22.34 -3.60 0.43
N GLN A 44 -23.58 -4.10 0.41
CA GLN A 44 -23.90 -5.43 0.92
C GLN A 44 -23.14 -6.53 0.16
N ILE A 45 -23.12 -6.47 -1.17
CA ILE A 45 -22.41 -7.43 -2.03
C ILE A 45 -20.90 -7.36 -1.79
N THR A 46 -20.36 -6.15 -1.60
CA THR A 46 -18.94 -5.96 -1.24
C THR A 46 -18.60 -6.66 0.07
N ASN A 47 -19.43 -6.46 1.10
CA ASN A 47 -19.24 -7.13 2.40
C ASN A 47 -19.32 -8.65 2.28
N GLN A 48 -20.26 -9.20 1.52
CA GLN A 48 -20.39 -10.65 1.25
C GLN A 48 -19.14 -11.21 0.52
N GLY A 49 -18.56 -10.45 -0.38
CA GLY A 49 -17.29 -10.83 -1.02
C GLY A 49 -16.11 -10.79 -0.04
N MET A 50 -16.11 -9.82 0.88
CA MET A 50 -15.05 -9.66 1.89
C MET A 50 -15.11 -10.74 2.99
N ASP A 51 -16.30 -11.15 3.42
CA ASP A 51 -16.48 -12.19 4.45
C ASP A 51 -16.45 -13.63 3.88
N GLY A 52 -16.34 -13.76 2.55
CA GLY A 52 -16.24 -15.03 1.84
C GLY A 52 -17.59 -15.74 1.62
N SER A 53 -18.73 -15.10 1.91
CA SER A 53 -20.08 -15.65 1.64
C SER A 53 -20.34 -15.85 0.15
N ILE A 54 -19.72 -15.03 -0.69
CA ILE A 54 -19.67 -15.18 -2.15
C ILE A 54 -18.23 -15.04 -2.63
N SER A 55 -17.92 -15.54 -3.83
CA SER A 55 -16.59 -15.36 -4.42
C SER A 55 -16.36 -13.89 -4.82
N PHE A 56 -15.08 -13.48 -4.90
CA PHE A 56 -14.73 -12.13 -5.39
C PHE A 56 -15.31 -11.88 -6.80
N ARG A 57 -15.20 -12.87 -7.67
CA ARG A 57 -15.73 -12.82 -9.05
C ARG A 57 -17.23 -12.59 -9.08
N GLU A 58 -17.98 -13.34 -8.30
CA GLU A 58 -19.43 -13.17 -8.18
C GLU A 58 -19.80 -11.80 -7.60
N SER A 59 -19.06 -11.33 -6.60
CA SER A 59 -19.23 -9.99 -6.06
C SER A 59 -18.99 -8.93 -7.14
N LEU A 60 -17.93 -9.09 -7.95
CA LEU A 60 -17.61 -8.17 -9.03
C LEU A 60 -18.70 -8.13 -10.11
N GLU A 61 -19.18 -9.28 -10.56
CA GLU A 61 -20.28 -9.40 -11.54
C GLU A 61 -21.56 -8.73 -11.05
N ARG A 62 -22.00 -9.06 -9.83
CA ARG A 62 -23.21 -8.49 -9.23
C ARG A 62 -23.12 -6.96 -9.09
N ARG A 63 -21.99 -6.45 -8.67
CA ARG A 63 -21.76 -4.99 -8.57
C ARG A 63 -21.79 -4.32 -9.93
N LEU A 64 -21.12 -4.87 -10.94
CA LEU A 64 -21.15 -4.33 -12.30
C LEU A 64 -22.57 -4.29 -12.90
N ASN A 65 -23.37 -5.33 -12.66
CA ASN A 65 -24.77 -5.36 -13.11
C ASN A 65 -25.62 -4.25 -12.46
N LEU A 66 -25.37 -3.93 -11.19
CA LEU A 66 -26.07 -2.84 -10.50
C LEU A 66 -25.61 -1.46 -10.98
N LEU A 67 -24.31 -1.31 -11.25
CA LEU A 67 -23.70 -0.07 -11.72
C LEU A 67 -24.04 0.24 -13.16
N ALA A 68 -24.21 -0.79 -14.01
CA ALA A 68 -24.43 -0.70 -15.44
C ALA A 68 -23.52 0.34 -16.13
N PRO A 69 -22.19 0.28 -15.95
CA PRO A 69 -21.29 1.33 -16.44
C PRO A 69 -21.15 1.26 -17.95
N SER A 70 -20.63 2.35 -18.54
CA SER A 70 -20.35 2.44 -19.97
C SER A 70 -19.09 3.28 -20.22
N ARG A 71 -18.60 3.31 -21.44
CA ARG A 71 -17.42 4.11 -21.86
C ARG A 71 -17.57 5.59 -21.51
N GLN A 72 -18.79 6.15 -21.55
CA GLN A 72 -19.03 7.56 -21.23
C GLN A 72 -18.73 7.90 -19.75
N HIS A 73 -18.80 6.91 -18.84
CA HIS A 73 -18.51 7.11 -17.42
C HIS A 73 -17.01 7.10 -17.12
N LEU A 74 -16.16 6.58 -18.05
CA LEU A 74 -14.71 6.46 -17.81
C LEU A 74 -14.03 7.82 -17.71
N SER A 75 -14.32 8.77 -18.60
CA SER A 75 -13.66 10.08 -18.57
C SER A 75 -13.95 10.88 -17.30
N PRO A 76 -15.20 11.01 -16.82
CA PRO A 76 -15.48 11.61 -15.50
C PRO A 76 -14.80 10.87 -14.35
N LEU A 77 -14.82 9.52 -14.37
CA LEU A 77 -14.16 8.69 -13.36
C LEU A 77 -12.66 8.97 -13.29
N ILE A 78 -11.97 8.90 -14.43
CA ILE A 78 -10.53 9.14 -14.52
C ILE A 78 -10.19 10.55 -13.98
N ASN A 79 -10.98 11.57 -14.34
CA ASN A 79 -10.74 12.94 -13.88
C ASN A 79 -10.88 13.06 -12.35
N GLN A 80 -11.88 12.41 -11.77
CA GLN A 80 -12.10 12.43 -10.32
C GLN A 80 -11.02 11.64 -9.58
N LEU A 81 -10.63 10.45 -10.08
CA LEU A 81 -9.57 9.65 -9.51
C LEU A 81 -8.20 10.34 -9.61
N ARG A 82 -7.91 11.04 -10.72
CA ARG A 82 -6.69 11.84 -10.89
C ARG A 82 -6.58 12.91 -9.81
N GLY A 83 -7.69 13.58 -9.46
CA GLY A 83 -7.75 14.52 -8.33
C GLY A 83 -7.52 13.85 -6.98
N SER A 84 -7.86 12.57 -6.88
CA SER A 84 -7.84 11.77 -5.64
C SER A 84 -6.55 10.96 -5.44
N VAL A 85 -5.49 11.16 -6.21
CA VAL A 85 -4.18 10.51 -5.96
C VAL A 85 -3.67 10.91 -4.58
N SER A 86 -3.08 9.94 -3.86
CA SER A 86 -2.53 10.15 -2.51
C SER A 86 -1.47 11.24 -2.48
N GLU A 87 -1.49 12.08 -1.47
CA GLU A 87 -0.64 13.30 -1.44
C GLU A 87 0.85 12.96 -1.41
N SER A 88 1.22 11.89 -0.68
CA SER A 88 2.61 11.46 -0.66
C SER A 88 3.09 10.91 -2.00
N PHE A 89 2.20 10.32 -2.80
CA PHE A 89 2.50 9.87 -4.16
C PHE A 89 2.71 11.06 -5.10
N LYS A 90 1.80 12.05 -5.09
CA LYS A 90 1.95 13.28 -5.87
C LYS A 90 3.29 13.97 -5.59
N ARG A 91 3.64 14.08 -4.30
CA ARG A 91 4.86 14.73 -3.83
C ARG A 91 6.12 13.99 -4.28
N ASN A 92 6.11 12.66 -4.29
CA ASN A 92 7.25 11.82 -4.63
C ASN A 92 7.19 11.27 -6.08
N LYS A 93 6.65 12.03 -7.02
CA LYS A 93 6.51 11.61 -8.42
C LYS A 93 7.83 11.15 -9.04
N GLU A 94 8.96 11.74 -8.65
CA GLU A 94 10.30 11.38 -9.12
C GLU A 94 10.68 9.92 -8.78
N PHE A 95 10.19 9.37 -7.66
CA PHE A 95 10.40 7.97 -7.30
C PHE A 95 9.86 7.04 -8.39
N PHE A 96 8.64 7.29 -8.86
CA PHE A 96 8.00 6.49 -9.90
C PHE A 96 8.75 6.58 -11.23
N GLN A 97 9.14 7.78 -11.62
CA GLN A 97 9.90 8.02 -12.85
C GLN A 97 11.27 7.33 -12.82
N LYS A 98 11.98 7.46 -11.69
CA LYS A 98 13.32 6.89 -11.51
C LYS A 98 13.33 5.36 -11.50
N TYR A 99 12.29 4.74 -10.95
CA TYR A 99 12.20 3.29 -10.78
C TYR A 99 11.09 2.66 -11.64
N ALA A 100 10.72 3.29 -12.76
CA ALA A 100 9.63 2.86 -13.64
C ALA A 100 9.76 1.39 -14.10
N ASP A 101 10.99 0.91 -14.31
CA ASP A 101 11.25 -0.48 -14.67
C ASP A 101 11.00 -1.49 -13.54
N ASN A 102 10.95 -1.03 -12.30
CA ASN A 102 10.86 -1.85 -11.09
C ASN A 102 9.52 -1.71 -10.37
N ILE A 103 8.64 -0.80 -10.81
CA ILE A 103 7.35 -0.55 -10.19
C ILE A 103 6.25 -1.25 -10.97
N TYR A 104 5.42 -2.01 -10.27
CA TYR A 104 4.25 -2.69 -10.79
C TYR A 104 3.01 -2.23 -10.03
N ILE A 105 1.95 -1.91 -10.76
CA ILE A 105 0.61 -1.75 -10.20
C ILE A 105 -0.10 -3.09 -10.32
N ILE A 106 -0.54 -3.67 -9.20
CA ILE A 106 -1.35 -4.89 -9.19
C ILE A 106 -2.64 -4.61 -8.42
N SER A 107 -3.75 -4.51 -9.15
CA SER A 107 -5.04 -4.10 -8.60
C SER A 107 -6.17 -5.02 -9.04
N ASN A 108 -7.16 -5.21 -8.18
CA ASN A 108 -8.43 -5.84 -8.53
C ASN A 108 -9.40 -4.87 -9.26
N GLY A 109 -9.01 -3.60 -9.43
CA GLY A 109 -9.70 -2.61 -10.26
C GLY A 109 -9.57 -2.88 -11.77
N PHE A 110 -9.88 -1.88 -12.60
CA PHE A 110 -9.89 -2.02 -14.04
C PHE A 110 -8.88 -1.10 -14.73
N LYS A 111 -8.20 -1.64 -15.71
CA LYS A 111 -7.10 -1.01 -16.44
C LYS A 111 -7.54 0.28 -17.14
N GLU A 112 -8.79 0.32 -17.63
CA GLU A 112 -9.35 1.45 -18.35
C GLU A 112 -9.34 2.77 -17.56
N PHE A 113 -9.40 2.71 -16.23
CA PHE A 113 -9.28 3.91 -15.40
C PHE A 113 -7.98 3.99 -14.60
N ILE A 114 -7.28 2.88 -14.37
CA ILE A 114 -6.00 2.86 -13.66
C ILE A 114 -4.88 3.38 -14.55
N GLU A 115 -4.75 2.81 -15.76
CA GLU A 115 -3.64 3.09 -16.69
C GLU A 115 -3.49 4.59 -17.01
N PRO A 116 -4.57 5.36 -17.35
CA PRO A 116 -4.44 6.78 -17.66
C PRO A 116 -3.92 7.63 -16.50
N ILE A 117 -4.03 7.14 -15.26
CA ILE A 117 -3.60 7.85 -14.06
C ILE A 117 -2.14 7.53 -13.74
N VAL A 118 -1.81 6.23 -13.67
CA VAL A 118 -0.50 5.81 -13.19
C VAL A 118 0.60 6.03 -14.23
N THR A 119 0.27 6.04 -15.52
CA THR A 119 1.23 6.38 -16.60
C THR A 119 1.69 7.83 -16.52
N GLU A 120 0.91 8.76 -15.97
CA GLU A 120 1.34 10.14 -15.68
C GLU A 120 2.48 10.22 -14.65
N PHE A 121 2.68 9.17 -13.88
CA PHE A 121 3.79 9.01 -12.94
C PHE A 121 5.01 8.33 -13.58
N GLY A 122 4.92 7.91 -14.85
CA GLY A 122 5.99 7.25 -15.59
C GLY A 122 5.96 5.72 -15.45
N ILE A 123 4.93 5.14 -14.84
CA ILE A 123 4.76 3.69 -14.74
C ILE A 123 4.43 3.16 -16.14
N LYS A 124 5.13 2.10 -16.55
CA LYS A 124 4.98 1.49 -17.87
C LYS A 124 3.67 0.72 -17.99
N THR A 125 3.02 0.77 -19.14
CA THR A 125 1.76 0.06 -19.41
C THR A 125 1.88 -1.45 -19.17
N GLU A 126 3.00 -2.07 -19.54
CA GLU A 126 3.26 -3.49 -19.30
C GLU A 126 3.40 -3.87 -17.82
N ASN A 127 3.64 -2.89 -16.94
CA ASN A 127 3.74 -3.08 -15.50
C ASN A 127 2.40 -2.78 -14.77
N ILE A 128 1.33 -2.54 -15.52
CA ILE A 128 -0.01 -2.27 -14.98
C ILE A 128 -0.88 -3.52 -15.17
N LEU A 129 -1.14 -4.20 -14.07
CA LEU A 129 -1.86 -5.46 -14.02
C LEU A 129 -3.18 -5.24 -13.26
N ALA A 130 -4.27 -5.26 -13.99
CA ALA A 130 -5.62 -5.01 -13.49
C ALA A 130 -6.63 -5.81 -14.33
N ASN A 131 -7.89 -5.83 -13.92
CA ASN A 131 -8.96 -6.40 -14.74
C ASN A 131 -9.20 -5.53 -15.99
N GLU A 132 -9.91 -6.06 -16.96
CA GLU A 132 -10.27 -5.37 -18.19
C GLU A 132 -11.77 -5.54 -18.47
N PHE A 133 -12.45 -4.45 -18.81
CA PHE A 133 -13.86 -4.47 -19.18
C PHE A 133 -14.08 -5.09 -20.57
N LYS A 134 -15.22 -5.78 -20.70
CA LYS A 134 -15.75 -6.15 -22.02
C LYS A 134 -16.91 -5.22 -22.35
N PHE A 135 -16.84 -4.62 -23.54
CA PHE A 135 -17.85 -3.66 -24.02
C PHE A 135 -18.64 -4.22 -25.18
N ASP A 136 -19.91 -3.86 -25.25
CA ASP A 136 -20.71 -4.06 -26.46
C ASP A 136 -20.45 -2.94 -27.51
N GLN A 137 -21.18 -3.02 -28.64
CA GLN A 137 -21.04 -2.05 -29.75
C GLN A 137 -21.48 -0.63 -29.34
N GLU A 138 -22.39 -0.50 -28.39
CA GLU A 138 -22.89 0.77 -27.85
C GLU A 138 -21.99 1.32 -26.73
N GLY A 139 -20.93 0.59 -26.39
CA GLY A 139 -19.99 0.98 -25.33
C GLY A 139 -20.46 0.71 -23.90
N ARG A 140 -21.50 -0.11 -23.71
CA ARG A 140 -21.93 -0.55 -22.38
C ARG A 140 -21.01 -1.68 -21.91
N VAL A 141 -20.69 -1.70 -20.61
CA VAL A 141 -19.93 -2.81 -20.02
C VAL A 141 -20.87 -4.02 -19.90
N ILE A 142 -20.50 -5.11 -20.56
CA ILE A 142 -21.22 -6.40 -20.56
C ILE A 142 -20.53 -7.46 -19.72
N GLY A 143 -19.42 -7.12 -19.06
CA GLY A 143 -18.61 -8.02 -18.24
C GLY A 143 -17.15 -7.62 -18.22
N PHE A 144 -16.31 -8.56 -17.87
CA PHE A 144 -14.86 -8.40 -17.78
C PHE A 144 -14.14 -9.67 -18.24
N ASP A 145 -12.81 -9.61 -18.32
CA ASP A 145 -12.03 -10.78 -18.68
C ASP A 145 -11.98 -11.80 -17.54
N MET A 146 -12.69 -12.92 -17.72
CA MET A 146 -12.81 -14.01 -16.75
C MET A 146 -11.51 -14.85 -16.62
N GLU A 147 -10.64 -14.82 -17.63
CA GLU A 147 -9.36 -15.53 -17.62
C GLU A 147 -8.27 -14.76 -16.86
N ASN A 148 -8.50 -13.48 -16.58
CA ASN A 148 -7.60 -12.67 -15.78
C ASN A 148 -7.64 -13.14 -14.31
N PRO A 149 -6.51 -13.55 -13.70
CA PRO A 149 -6.46 -13.98 -12.31
C PRO A 149 -7.01 -12.95 -11.33
N LEU A 150 -6.81 -11.66 -11.63
CA LEU A 150 -7.24 -10.54 -10.78
C LEU A 150 -8.75 -10.41 -10.64
N SER A 151 -9.53 -11.15 -11.45
CA SER A 151 -10.98 -11.28 -11.32
C SER A 151 -11.43 -12.33 -10.30
N ALA A 152 -10.52 -13.05 -9.66
CA ALA A 152 -10.81 -14.16 -8.76
C ALA A 152 -10.15 -13.98 -7.37
N ASN A 153 -10.56 -14.80 -6.40
CA ASN A 153 -9.95 -14.87 -5.09
C ASN A 153 -8.46 -15.26 -5.22
N GLY A 154 -7.58 -14.62 -4.43
CA GLY A 154 -6.14 -14.86 -4.52
C GLY A 154 -5.48 -14.35 -5.81
N GLY A 155 -6.19 -13.56 -6.61
CA GLY A 155 -5.75 -13.13 -7.94
C GLY A 155 -4.44 -12.36 -7.95
N LYS A 156 -4.18 -11.51 -6.95
CA LYS A 156 -2.90 -10.79 -6.82
C LYS A 156 -1.73 -11.75 -6.61
N VAL A 157 -1.92 -12.81 -5.82
CA VAL A 157 -0.92 -13.87 -5.60
C VAL A 157 -0.60 -14.60 -6.91
N GLU A 158 -1.63 -15.06 -7.63
CA GLU A 158 -1.45 -15.77 -8.90
C GLU A 158 -0.82 -14.87 -9.99
N GLN A 159 -1.20 -13.60 -10.02
CA GLN A 159 -0.63 -12.64 -10.97
C GLN A 159 0.86 -12.41 -10.69
N LEU A 160 1.26 -12.24 -9.43
CA LEU A 160 2.66 -12.05 -9.07
C LEU A 160 3.51 -13.31 -9.32
N LYS A 161 2.97 -14.51 -9.11
CA LYS A 161 3.64 -15.76 -9.49
C LYS A 161 3.97 -15.80 -10.98
N LYS A 162 3.02 -15.39 -11.84
CA LYS A 162 3.23 -15.35 -13.30
C LYS A 162 4.33 -14.38 -13.71
N LEU A 163 4.48 -13.24 -13.00
CA LEU A 163 5.55 -12.26 -13.27
C LEU A 163 6.94 -12.82 -12.99
N ASN A 164 7.09 -13.72 -12.03
CA ASN A 164 8.36 -14.37 -11.65
C ASN A 164 9.54 -13.36 -11.56
N LEU A 165 9.35 -12.31 -10.75
CA LEU A 165 10.32 -11.21 -10.64
C LEU A 165 11.65 -11.71 -10.06
N PRO A 166 12.80 -11.35 -10.67
CA PRO A 166 14.09 -11.95 -10.32
C PRO A 166 14.80 -11.34 -9.11
N GLY A 167 14.14 -10.50 -8.33
CA GLY A 167 14.73 -9.80 -7.17
C GLY A 167 13.81 -9.72 -5.98
N ASP A 168 14.18 -8.89 -4.99
CA ASP A 168 13.38 -8.66 -3.80
C ASP A 168 12.07 -7.95 -4.16
N VAL A 169 10.95 -8.50 -3.72
CA VAL A 169 9.61 -7.94 -3.95
C VAL A 169 9.12 -7.26 -2.68
N TYR A 170 8.77 -5.99 -2.81
CA TYR A 170 8.21 -5.16 -1.74
C TYR A 170 6.80 -4.74 -2.11
N VAL A 171 5.83 -5.15 -1.30
CA VAL A 171 4.40 -4.88 -1.53
C VAL A 171 3.96 -3.70 -0.68
N ILE A 172 3.25 -2.77 -1.28
CA ILE A 172 2.65 -1.59 -0.64
C ILE A 172 1.14 -1.64 -0.92
N GLY A 173 0.33 -1.75 0.11
CA GLY A 173 -1.12 -1.78 -0.03
C GLY A 173 -1.81 -1.63 1.32
N ASP A 174 -3.11 -1.35 1.30
CA ASP A 174 -3.95 -1.17 2.48
C ASP A 174 -4.83 -2.39 2.77
N GLY A 175 -4.92 -3.34 1.81
CA GLY A 175 -5.86 -4.44 1.79
C GLY A 175 -5.30 -5.79 2.24
N TYR A 176 -6.22 -6.70 2.59
CA TYR A 176 -5.88 -8.08 2.92
C TYR A 176 -5.30 -8.82 1.70
N THR A 177 -5.77 -8.52 0.50
CA THR A 177 -5.28 -9.13 -0.75
C THR A 177 -3.81 -8.80 -1.04
N ASP A 178 -3.30 -7.67 -0.52
CA ASP A 178 -1.88 -7.30 -0.58
C ASP A 178 -1.06 -8.09 0.44
N TYR A 179 -1.61 -8.24 1.64
CA TYR A 179 -1.01 -9.08 2.68
C TYR A 179 -0.94 -10.56 2.25
N GLU A 180 -1.94 -11.08 1.51
CA GLU A 180 -1.92 -12.46 0.99
C GLU A 180 -0.67 -12.74 0.15
N ILE A 181 -0.15 -11.76 -0.60
CA ILE A 181 1.09 -11.90 -1.37
C ILE A 181 2.27 -12.22 -0.43
N LYS A 182 2.36 -11.51 0.69
CA LYS A 182 3.39 -11.77 1.73
C LYS A 182 3.18 -13.13 2.38
N HIS A 183 1.95 -13.46 2.74
CA HIS A 183 1.60 -14.73 3.35
C HIS A 183 1.91 -15.93 2.45
N ALA A 184 1.77 -15.77 1.12
CA ALA A 184 2.14 -16.76 0.12
C ALA A 184 3.67 -16.88 -0.11
N GLY A 185 4.49 -16.10 0.60
CA GLY A 185 5.95 -16.12 0.47
C GLY A 185 6.50 -15.47 -0.79
N LEU A 186 5.69 -14.69 -1.51
CA LEU A 186 6.07 -14.03 -2.78
C LEU A 186 6.63 -12.63 -2.56
N ALA A 187 6.49 -12.06 -1.38
CA ALA A 187 7.05 -10.75 -1.03
C ALA A 187 8.10 -10.89 0.07
N ASN A 188 9.24 -10.22 -0.08
CA ASN A 188 10.25 -10.09 0.97
C ASN A 188 9.72 -9.22 2.12
N LYS A 189 8.98 -8.14 1.78
CA LYS A 189 8.35 -7.26 2.76
C LYS A 189 6.98 -6.80 2.31
N PHE A 190 6.07 -6.66 3.28
CA PHE A 190 4.77 -6.03 3.12
C PHE A 190 4.68 -4.77 3.97
N TYR A 191 4.32 -3.66 3.33
CA TYR A 191 4.15 -2.34 3.91
C TYR A 191 2.66 -2.00 3.93
N ALA A 192 2.04 -2.06 5.12
CA ALA A 192 0.65 -1.62 5.27
C ALA A 192 0.58 -0.11 5.10
N PHE A 193 0.01 0.34 3.99
CA PHE A 193 -0.15 1.74 3.68
C PHE A 193 -1.37 2.31 4.41
N THR A 194 -1.17 3.34 5.23
CA THR A 194 -2.21 3.86 6.13
C THR A 194 -2.47 5.36 5.95
N GLU A 195 -2.02 5.97 4.85
CA GLU A 195 -2.28 7.39 4.56
C GLU A 195 -3.77 7.68 4.37
N ASN A 196 -4.50 6.74 3.75
CA ASN A 196 -5.88 6.94 3.36
C ASN A 196 -6.87 6.14 4.22
N VAL A 197 -6.53 4.89 4.53
CA VAL A 197 -7.37 3.97 5.29
C VAL A 197 -6.51 3.15 6.24
N GLU A 198 -6.97 2.95 7.48
CA GLU A 198 -6.33 2.05 8.45
C GLU A 198 -7.18 0.81 8.65
N ARG A 199 -6.57 -0.38 8.44
CA ARG A 199 -7.20 -1.68 8.67
C ARG A 199 -6.37 -2.47 9.68
N GLU A 200 -6.88 -2.62 10.90
CA GLU A 200 -6.16 -3.26 12.01
C GLU A 200 -5.68 -4.69 11.68
N ASN A 201 -6.48 -5.46 10.95
CA ASN A 201 -6.10 -6.82 10.56
C ASN A 201 -4.91 -6.84 9.59
N VAL A 202 -4.82 -5.85 8.71
CA VAL A 202 -3.74 -5.71 7.73
C VAL A 202 -2.47 -5.24 8.44
N LYS A 203 -2.58 -4.26 9.34
CA LYS A 203 -1.46 -3.74 10.15
C LYS A 203 -0.76 -4.84 10.96
N LYS A 204 -1.53 -5.78 11.53
CA LYS A 204 -0.98 -6.90 12.34
C LYS A 204 -0.09 -7.85 11.54
N GLY A 205 -0.34 -8.00 10.24
CA GLY A 205 0.42 -8.89 9.35
C GLY A 205 1.58 -8.19 8.62
N ALA A 206 1.69 -6.87 8.73
CA ALA A 206 2.67 -6.10 8.00
C ALA A 206 4.07 -6.14 8.64
N ASP A 207 5.11 -6.15 7.81
CA ASP A 207 6.49 -5.94 8.26
C ASP A 207 6.69 -4.49 8.74
N HIS A 208 6.00 -3.53 8.09
CA HIS A 208 6.04 -2.11 8.43
C HIS A 208 4.68 -1.45 8.21
N ILE A 209 4.34 -0.47 9.05
CA ILE A 209 3.20 0.43 8.86
C ILE A 209 3.74 1.72 8.24
N THR A 210 3.20 2.13 7.11
CA THR A 210 3.65 3.29 6.34
C THR A 210 2.50 4.28 6.15
N PRO A 211 2.41 5.31 7.02
CA PRO A 211 1.38 6.34 6.92
C PRO A 211 1.61 7.33 5.77
N SER A 212 2.60 7.11 4.95
CA SER A 212 2.86 7.83 3.71
C SER A 212 3.92 7.11 2.87
N LEU A 213 4.02 7.44 1.58
CA LEU A 213 5.12 6.97 0.74
C LEU A 213 6.48 7.49 1.24
N ASP A 214 6.53 8.67 1.88
CA ASP A 214 7.77 9.18 2.46
C ASP A 214 8.34 8.23 3.51
N GLU A 215 7.49 7.60 4.34
CA GLU A 215 7.91 6.59 5.30
C GLU A 215 8.51 5.36 4.60
N PHE A 216 7.84 4.88 3.55
CA PHE A 216 8.33 3.76 2.75
C PHE A 216 9.70 4.07 2.14
N LEU A 217 9.84 5.25 1.52
CA LEU A 217 11.11 5.69 0.91
C LEU A 217 12.23 5.79 1.95
N TYR A 218 11.93 6.36 3.11
CA TYR A 218 12.86 6.45 4.22
C TYR A 218 13.35 5.07 4.70
N LEU A 219 12.41 4.16 4.99
CA LEU A 219 12.72 2.80 5.46
C LEU A 219 13.59 2.01 4.46
N ASN A 220 13.45 2.32 3.18
CA ASN A 220 14.19 1.65 2.11
C ASN A 220 15.45 2.40 1.66
N LYS A 221 15.80 3.50 2.32
CA LYS A 221 16.97 4.36 2.00
C LYS A 221 16.90 4.89 0.56
N LEU A 222 15.69 5.22 0.10
CA LEU A 222 15.42 5.82 -1.20
C LEU A 222 15.28 7.34 -1.04
N ASN A 223 15.47 8.09 -2.13
CA ASN A 223 15.35 9.54 -2.10
C ASN A 223 13.92 9.97 -1.76
N THR A 224 13.79 10.92 -0.86
CA THR A 224 12.52 11.57 -0.48
C THR A 224 12.56 13.04 -0.88
N VAL A 225 11.41 13.62 -1.23
CA VAL A 225 11.28 15.05 -1.55
C VAL A 225 11.34 15.90 -0.29
N ILE A 226 10.79 15.39 0.81
CA ILE A 226 10.82 16.08 2.10
C ILE A 226 11.79 15.39 3.08
N SER A 227 12.40 16.17 3.96
CA SER A 227 13.16 15.61 5.06
C SER A 227 12.24 14.80 5.97
N TYR A 228 12.71 13.63 6.39
CA TYR A 228 11.95 12.79 7.30
C TYR A 228 11.71 13.52 8.64
N PRO A 229 10.46 13.61 9.14
CA PRO A 229 10.18 14.38 10.35
C PRO A 229 10.91 13.84 11.55
N LYS A 230 11.69 14.70 12.25
CA LYS A 230 12.50 14.30 13.42
C LYS A 230 11.68 13.67 14.54
N ASN A 231 10.43 14.09 14.73
CA ASN A 231 9.51 13.52 15.74
C ASN A 231 9.08 12.08 15.44
N ARG A 232 9.36 11.55 14.25
CA ARG A 232 9.15 10.15 13.87
C ARG A 232 10.42 9.30 13.95
N ILE A 233 11.54 9.91 14.26
CA ILE A 233 12.80 9.23 14.54
C ILE A 233 12.79 8.85 16.04
N ASN A 234 12.64 7.56 16.31
CA ASN A 234 12.64 7.04 17.67
C ASN A 234 14.06 6.80 18.14
N VAL A 235 14.46 7.51 19.18
CA VAL A 235 15.77 7.37 19.83
C VAL A 235 15.58 6.63 21.17
N LEU A 236 16.29 5.52 21.35
CA LEU A 236 16.32 4.76 22.62
C LEU A 236 17.67 4.99 23.29
N LEU A 237 17.67 5.55 24.49
CA LEU A 237 18.87 5.77 25.31
C LEU A 237 18.84 4.87 26.54
N LEU A 238 19.82 4.00 26.70
CA LEU A 238 19.94 3.06 27.82
C LEU A 238 21.07 3.48 28.78
N GLU A 239 21.06 2.90 29.98
CA GLU A 239 22.14 2.96 30.95
C GLU A 239 22.46 4.40 31.46
N ASN A 240 21.44 5.20 31.70
CA ASN A 240 21.64 6.58 32.17
C ASN A 240 22.58 7.38 31.25
N VAL A 241 22.38 7.36 29.94
CA VAL A 241 23.04 8.31 29.05
C VAL A 241 22.81 9.72 29.57
N HIS A 242 23.85 10.56 29.54
CA HIS A 242 23.85 11.85 30.19
C HIS A 242 22.61 12.69 29.86
N PRO A 243 21.94 13.35 30.84
CA PRO A 243 20.71 14.11 30.65
C PRO A 243 20.79 15.20 29.57
N VAL A 244 21.97 15.76 29.35
CA VAL A 244 22.21 16.73 28.26
C VAL A 244 21.90 16.13 26.89
N ALA A 245 22.26 14.86 26.65
CA ALA A 245 21.94 14.22 25.37
C ALA A 245 20.43 14.10 25.16
N LEU A 246 19.68 13.74 26.23
CA LEU A 246 18.22 13.71 26.19
C LEU A 246 17.64 15.10 25.89
N ALA A 247 18.13 16.14 26.60
CA ALA A 247 17.65 17.51 26.41
C ALA A 247 17.91 18.01 24.98
N LEU A 248 19.11 17.79 24.44
CA LEU A 248 19.48 18.20 23.08
C LEU A 248 18.62 17.47 22.03
N LEU A 249 18.46 16.14 22.14
CA LEU A 249 17.69 15.37 21.17
C LEU A 249 16.20 15.77 21.20
N LYS A 250 15.62 16.02 22.38
CA LYS A 250 14.26 16.52 22.51
C LYS A 250 14.11 17.94 21.95
N ALA A 251 15.06 18.82 22.20
CA ALA A 251 15.06 20.19 21.67
C ALA A 251 15.14 20.19 20.12
N GLU A 252 15.84 19.23 19.54
CA GLU A 252 15.90 18.99 18.10
C GLU A 252 14.62 18.35 17.51
N GLY A 253 13.68 17.96 18.35
CA GLY A 253 12.38 17.41 17.94
C GLY A 253 12.33 15.89 17.76
N PHE A 254 13.36 15.14 18.20
CA PHE A 254 13.35 13.69 18.17
C PHE A 254 12.39 13.10 19.21
N ASN A 255 11.82 11.91 18.91
CA ASN A 255 11.08 11.13 19.88
C ASN A 255 12.07 10.30 20.72
N VAL A 256 12.30 10.66 21.99
CA VAL A 256 13.35 10.06 22.81
C VAL A 256 12.75 9.32 24.01
N GLU A 257 13.06 8.03 24.09
CA GLU A 257 12.78 7.17 25.24
C GLU A 257 14.09 6.83 25.98
N THR A 258 14.04 6.77 27.30
CA THR A 258 15.23 6.53 28.14
C THR A 258 14.96 5.41 29.15
N TYR A 259 16.01 4.60 29.41
CA TYR A 259 16.02 3.59 30.47
C TYR A 259 17.28 3.73 31.30
N HIS A 260 17.12 3.57 32.63
CA HIS A 260 18.24 3.71 33.58
C HIS A 260 19.16 2.50 33.59
N ALA A 261 18.66 1.32 33.23
CA ALA A 261 19.41 0.07 33.24
C ALA A 261 19.84 -0.35 31.83
N ALA A 262 20.76 -1.30 31.76
CA ALA A 262 20.98 -2.10 30.58
C ALA A 262 19.79 -3.03 30.36
N MET A 263 19.54 -3.42 29.12
CA MET A 263 18.56 -4.44 28.72
C MET A 263 19.23 -5.77 28.45
N THR A 264 18.55 -6.86 28.73
CA THR A 264 18.93 -8.19 28.24
C THR A 264 18.79 -8.26 26.72
N GLU A 265 19.38 -9.28 26.09
CA GLU A 265 19.26 -9.47 24.64
C GLU A 265 17.80 -9.59 24.20
N GLU A 266 17.01 -10.38 24.96
CA GLU A 266 15.59 -10.62 24.66
C GLU A 266 14.74 -9.34 24.75
N GLU A 267 14.94 -8.56 25.81
CA GLU A 267 14.25 -7.27 25.99
C GLU A 267 14.61 -6.30 24.88
N LEU A 268 15.93 -6.24 24.53
CA LEU A 268 16.39 -5.34 23.48
C LEU A 268 15.87 -5.77 22.10
N CYS A 269 15.82 -7.06 21.78
CA CYS A 269 15.24 -7.58 20.54
C CYS A 269 13.77 -7.18 20.38
N GLN A 270 13.00 -7.12 21.45
CA GLN A 270 11.60 -6.67 21.39
C GLN A 270 11.49 -5.15 21.21
N LYS A 271 12.34 -4.40 21.93
CA LYS A 271 12.28 -2.94 21.98
C LYS A 271 12.82 -2.28 20.71
N ILE A 272 13.88 -2.86 20.11
CA ILE A 272 14.63 -2.23 19.01
C ILE A 272 13.88 -2.21 17.68
N LYS A 273 12.82 -2.99 17.52
CA LYS A 273 12.08 -3.14 16.26
C LYS A 273 11.67 -1.82 15.62
N ASN A 274 11.31 -0.82 16.44
CA ASN A 274 10.86 0.50 16.00
C ASN A 274 11.85 1.62 16.35
N VAL A 275 13.06 1.30 16.77
CA VAL A 275 14.09 2.26 17.16
C VAL A 275 14.93 2.62 15.93
N SER A 276 15.13 3.92 15.72
CA SER A 276 15.95 4.45 14.62
C SER A 276 17.39 4.75 15.06
N VAL A 277 17.56 5.13 16.34
CA VAL A 277 18.86 5.42 16.93
C VAL A 277 18.93 4.78 18.32
N LEU A 278 19.95 3.97 18.55
CA LEU A 278 20.22 3.34 19.83
C LEU A 278 21.45 3.99 20.49
N GLY A 279 21.28 4.54 21.69
CA GLY A 279 22.37 5.04 22.54
C GLY A 279 22.58 4.13 23.75
N ILE A 280 23.75 3.56 23.86
CA ILE A 280 24.16 2.68 24.97
C ILE A 280 25.44 3.18 25.62
N ARG A 281 25.81 2.58 26.74
CA ARG A 281 27.13 2.78 27.36
C ARG A 281 27.95 1.49 27.31
N SER A 282 28.16 0.84 28.45
CA SER A 282 29.14 -0.25 28.54
C SER A 282 28.56 -1.62 28.87
N LYS A 283 27.30 -1.71 29.29
CA LYS A 283 26.70 -2.95 29.80
C LYS A 283 25.80 -3.65 28.78
N THR A 284 25.13 -2.89 27.92
CA THR A 284 24.23 -3.43 26.90
C THR A 284 25.04 -4.04 25.74
N GLN A 285 24.74 -5.28 25.39
CA GLN A 285 25.38 -5.99 24.28
C GLN A 285 24.49 -5.88 23.02
N VAL A 286 25.07 -5.39 21.93
CA VAL A 286 24.39 -5.35 20.63
C VAL A 286 24.91 -6.55 19.83
N THR A 287 24.17 -7.64 19.90
CA THR A 287 24.49 -8.91 19.21
C THR A 287 23.94 -8.93 17.79
N ALA A 288 24.34 -9.92 16.98
CA ALA A 288 23.78 -10.15 15.66
C ALA A 288 22.25 -10.31 15.71
N LYS A 289 21.74 -11.05 16.69
CA LYS A 289 20.30 -11.27 16.91
C LYS A 289 19.54 -9.95 17.18
N VAL A 290 20.14 -9.04 17.94
CA VAL A 290 19.59 -7.69 18.16
C VAL A 290 19.52 -6.91 16.85
N LEU A 291 20.60 -6.94 16.05
CA LEU A 291 20.65 -6.25 14.75
C LEU A 291 19.67 -6.84 13.74
N GLU A 292 19.48 -8.15 13.72
CA GLU A 292 18.46 -8.82 12.90
C GLU A 292 17.04 -8.36 13.26
N SER A 293 16.79 -8.05 14.55
CA SER A 293 15.51 -7.53 15.04
C SER A 293 15.33 -6.02 14.79
N ALA A 294 16.39 -5.30 14.40
CA ALA A 294 16.44 -3.84 14.33
C ALA A 294 15.97 -3.32 12.95
N ASN A 295 14.68 -3.43 12.67
CA ASN A 295 14.09 -3.13 11.35
C ASN A 295 14.27 -1.67 10.90
N ARG A 296 14.46 -0.72 11.83
CA ARG A 296 14.51 0.72 11.57
C ARG A 296 15.83 1.38 11.92
N LEU A 297 16.80 0.65 12.45
CA LEU A 297 18.07 1.21 12.91
C LEU A 297 18.86 1.80 11.73
N MET A 298 19.33 3.05 11.90
CA MET A 298 20.07 3.79 10.89
C MET A 298 21.57 3.48 10.97
#